data_8672b4e6bf8ec8923947df40e90a0c1f
#
_entry.id   8672b4e6bf8ec8923947df40e90a0c1f
#
_cell.length_a   1.000
_cell.length_b   1.000
_cell.length_c   1.000
_cell.angle_alpha   90.00
_cell.angle_beta   90.00
_cell.angle_gamma   90.00
#
_symmetry.space_group_name_H-M   'P 1'
#
loop_
_entity.id
_entity.type
_entity.pdbx_description
1 polymer ?
#
loop_
_entity_poly.entity_id
_entity_poly.type
_entity_poly.pdbx_seq_one_letter_code
_entity_poly.pdbx_strand_id
1 'polypeptide(L)'
;HGLSLAAGARLFGAKAVIYFSKTVPKSFADKIKSYGADVVIAGNNYEESMLHAQKAAKDNNWILLSDVTWDGYDMGLKVMEGYLAAAAEAYEDCPNIPSHIFLQCGVGGFAASMAAYARKIYGNAPKIIIVEPTKAPVVIESIKAGKAVEVVGDVSNMGRLDCKAPSTRAL
;
A
#
# COMPACT_ATOMS: atom_id res chain seq x y z
N HIS A 1 4.89 -4.49 0.49
CA HIS A 1 3.96 -5.06 1.45
C HIS A 1 4.21 -6.56 1.67
N GLY A 2 4.08 -7.44 0.67
CA GLY A 2 4.24 -8.90 0.83
C GLY A 2 5.57 -9.34 1.43
N LEU A 3 6.68 -8.67 1.11
CA LEU A 3 7.99 -8.97 1.72
C LEU A 3 8.00 -8.64 3.22
N SER A 4 7.46 -7.48 3.59
CA SER A 4 7.37 -7.06 5.00
C SER A 4 6.46 -7.99 5.80
N LEU A 5 5.33 -8.42 5.19
CA LEU A 5 4.44 -9.40 5.79
C LEU A 5 5.15 -10.75 6.03
N ALA A 6 5.89 -11.26 5.04
CA ALA A 6 6.64 -12.51 5.16
C ALA A 6 7.71 -12.43 6.26
N ALA A 7 8.45 -11.31 6.31
CA ALA A 7 9.48 -11.08 7.33
C ALA A 7 8.87 -10.99 8.74
N GLY A 8 7.78 -10.24 8.90
CA GLY A 8 7.06 -10.12 10.17
C GLY A 8 6.48 -11.46 10.62
N ALA A 9 5.80 -12.18 9.74
CA ALA A 9 5.25 -13.50 10.05
C ALA A 9 6.34 -14.45 10.55
N ARG A 10 7.50 -14.50 9.88
CA ARG A 10 8.63 -15.30 10.32
C ARG A 10 9.13 -14.91 11.72
N LEU A 11 9.23 -13.60 11.99
CA LEU A 11 9.70 -13.09 13.28
C LEU A 11 8.79 -13.54 14.43
N PHE A 12 7.49 -13.56 14.20
CA PHE A 12 6.48 -13.94 15.19
C PHE A 12 6.04 -15.42 15.12
N GLY A 13 6.71 -16.25 14.33
CA GLY A 13 6.40 -17.68 14.21
C GLY A 13 5.08 -18.00 13.51
N ALA A 14 4.53 -17.04 12.77
CA ALA A 14 3.32 -17.22 11.99
C ALA A 14 3.64 -17.66 10.55
N LYS A 15 2.67 -18.34 9.91
CA LYS A 15 2.74 -18.65 8.47
C LYS A 15 2.17 -17.51 7.67
N ALA A 16 2.81 -17.19 6.53
CA ALA A 16 2.30 -16.23 5.57
C ALA A 16 2.10 -16.89 4.20
N VAL A 17 1.01 -16.53 3.54
CA VAL A 17 0.72 -16.91 2.14
C VAL A 17 0.54 -15.61 1.35
N ILE A 18 1.41 -15.38 0.38
CA ILE A 18 1.43 -14.14 -0.40
C ILE A 18 0.87 -14.41 -1.79
N TYR A 19 -0.15 -13.67 -2.16
CA TYR A 19 -0.77 -13.74 -3.48
C TYR A 19 -0.17 -12.69 -4.41
N PHE A 20 0.21 -13.11 -5.60
CA PHE A 20 0.71 -12.25 -6.67
C PHE A 20 -0.06 -12.48 -7.97
N SER A 21 -0.24 -11.41 -8.74
CA SER A 21 -0.65 -11.53 -10.13
C SER A 21 0.50 -12.05 -11.01
N LYS A 22 0.16 -12.53 -12.19
CA LYS A 22 1.13 -12.99 -13.19
C LYS A 22 2.09 -11.90 -13.68
N THR A 23 1.75 -10.63 -13.46
CA THR A 23 2.58 -9.48 -13.85
C THR A 23 3.77 -9.24 -12.93
N VAL A 24 3.79 -9.87 -11.74
CA VAL A 24 4.89 -9.68 -10.77
C VAL A 24 6.11 -10.52 -11.17
N PRO A 25 7.30 -9.92 -11.28
CA PRO A 25 8.50 -10.66 -11.63
C PRO A 25 8.82 -11.80 -10.64
N LYS A 26 9.29 -12.92 -11.17
CA LYS A 26 9.63 -14.14 -10.38
C LYS A 26 10.61 -13.84 -9.24
N SER A 27 11.55 -12.91 -9.44
CA SER A 27 12.55 -12.54 -8.42
C SER A 27 11.93 -12.04 -7.11
N PHE A 28 10.75 -11.39 -7.16
CA PHE A 28 10.01 -11.00 -5.95
C PHE A 28 9.45 -12.21 -5.21
N ALA A 29 8.89 -13.17 -5.95
CA ALA A 29 8.40 -14.42 -5.37
C ALA A 29 9.52 -15.21 -4.68
N ASP A 30 10.67 -15.33 -5.34
CA ASP A 30 11.83 -16.06 -4.81
C ASP A 30 12.36 -15.37 -3.52
N LYS A 31 12.41 -14.03 -3.51
CA LYS A 31 12.80 -13.28 -2.32
C LYS A 31 11.83 -13.47 -1.16
N ILE A 32 10.52 -13.49 -1.39
CA ILE A 32 9.52 -13.73 -0.35
C ILE A 32 9.61 -15.15 0.20
N LYS A 33 9.79 -16.16 -0.68
CA LYS A 33 9.99 -17.55 -0.27
C LYS A 33 11.21 -17.73 0.62
N SER A 34 12.28 -16.96 0.43
CA SER A 34 13.47 -17.01 1.29
C SER A 34 13.19 -16.58 2.75
N TYR A 35 12.08 -15.90 3.00
CA TYR A 35 11.58 -15.60 4.35
C TYR A 35 10.66 -16.68 4.92
N GLY A 36 10.46 -17.79 4.20
CA GLY A 36 9.63 -18.91 4.65
C GLY A 36 8.14 -18.74 4.38
N ALA A 37 7.74 -17.76 3.57
CA ALA A 37 6.34 -17.58 3.18
C ALA A 37 6.02 -18.41 1.92
N ASP A 38 4.79 -18.89 1.82
CA ASP A 38 4.25 -19.45 0.60
C ASP A 38 3.87 -18.34 -0.39
N VAL A 39 4.08 -18.58 -1.69
CA VAL A 39 3.70 -17.65 -2.74
C VAL A 39 2.77 -18.32 -3.73
N VAL A 40 1.62 -17.73 -3.95
CA VAL A 40 0.62 -18.15 -4.91
C VAL A 40 0.54 -17.13 -6.04
N ILE A 41 0.75 -17.57 -7.28
CA ILE A 41 0.56 -16.73 -8.48
C ILE A 41 -0.87 -16.96 -8.97
N ALA A 42 -1.72 -15.95 -8.82
CA ALA A 42 -3.14 -16.00 -9.20
C ALA A 42 -3.63 -14.66 -9.72
N GLY A 43 -4.46 -14.71 -10.76
CA GLY A 43 -4.96 -13.51 -11.43
C GLY A 43 -4.00 -12.90 -12.45
N ASN A 44 -4.55 -12.11 -13.36
CA ASN A 44 -3.80 -11.45 -14.45
C ASN A 44 -3.33 -10.04 -14.05
N ASN A 45 -3.96 -9.45 -13.03
CA ASN A 45 -3.68 -8.13 -12.50
C ASN A 45 -3.75 -8.14 -10.96
N TYR A 46 -3.54 -6.98 -10.35
CA TYR A 46 -3.57 -6.82 -8.90
C TYR A 46 -4.96 -7.12 -8.32
N GLU A 47 -5.99 -6.60 -8.94
CA GLU A 47 -7.38 -6.71 -8.48
C GLU A 47 -7.84 -8.19 -8.46
N GLU A 48 -7.57 -8.93 -9.54
CA GLU A 48 -7.86 -10.37 -9.58
C GLU A 48 -7.08 -11.15 -8.52
N SER A 49 -5.80 -10.82 -8.32
CA SER A 49 -4.97 -11.44 -7.28
C SER A 49 -5.54 -11.17 -5.89
N MET A 50 -6.03 -9.96 -5.63
CA MET A 50 -6.68 -9.60 -4.37
C MET A 50 -7.95 -10.43 -4.13
N LEU A 51 -8.80 -10.62 -5.15
CA LEU A 51 -9.99 -11.46 -5.03
C LEU A 51 -9.64 -12.92 -4.68
N HIS A 52 -8.57 -13.46 -5.29
CA HIS A 52 -8.08 -14.80 -4.93
C HIS A 52 -7.60 -14.86 -3.47
N ALA A 53 -6.89 -13.85 -3.00
CA ALA A 53 -6.43 -13.77 -1.62
C ALA A 53 -7.60 -13.68 -0.62
N GLN A 54 -8.60 -12.84 -0.92
CA GLN A 54 -9.82 -12.70 -0.11
C GLN A 54 -10.58 -14.02 -0.01
N LYS A 55 -10.76 -14.70 -1.15
CA LYS A 55 -11.44 -16.00 -1.18
C LYS A 55 -10.67 -17.03 -0.36
N ALA A 56 -9.36 -17.14 -0.54
CA ALA A 56 -8.55 -18.10 0.20
C ALA A 56 -8.55 -17.82 1.70
N ALA A 57 -8.47 -16.55 2.11
CA ALA A 57 -8.53 -16.17 3.51
C ALA A 57 -9.88 -16.60 4.15
N LYS A 58 -10.98 -16.37 3.43
CA LYS A 58 -12.32 -16.78 3.88
C LYS A 58 -12.46 -18.31 3.98
N ASP A 59 -12.04 -19.05 2.93
CA ASP A 59 -12.19 -20.49 2.82
C ASP A 59 -11.36 -21.24 3.88
N ASN A 60 -10.23 -20.67 4.29
CA ASN A 60 -9.30 -21.27 5.26
C ASN A 60 -9.36 -20.64 6.65
N ASN A 61 -10.25 -19.69 6.88
CA ASN A 61 -10.33 -18.92 8.13
C ASN A 61 -8.98 -18.25 8.49
N TRP A 62 -8.32 -17.66 7.49
CA TRP A 62 -7.07 -16.92 7.66
C TRP A 62 -7.32 -15.42 7.85
N ILE A 63 -6.39 -14.75 8.46
CA ILE A 63 -6.39 -13.29 8.54
C ILE A 63 -5.90 -12.74 7.19
N LEU A 64 -6.76 -12.00 6.50
CA LEU A 64 -6.34 -11.22 5.34
C LEU A 64 -5.63 -9.94 5.84
N LEU A 65 -4.43 -9.68 5.35
CA LEU A 65 -3.70 -8.45 5.62
C LEU A 65 -3.34 -7.76 4.29
N SER A 66 -4.16 -6.81 3.89
CA SER A 66 -3.97 -5.94 2.73
C SER A 66 -3.57 -4.54 3.17
N ASP A 67 -2.84 -3.83 2.33
CA ASP A 67 -2.48 -2.41 2.50
C ASP A 67 -3.56 -1.44 1.99
N VAL A 68 -4.71 -1.97 1.60
CA VAL A 68 -5.88 -1.23 1.13
C VAL A 68 -7.04 -1.40 2.10
N THR A 69 -7.81 -0.35 2.31
CA THR A 69 -9.09 -0.41 3.03
C THR A 69 -10.25 -0.25 2.04
N TRP A 70 -11.35 -0.93 2.31
CA TRP A 70 -12.62 -0.80 1.59
C TRP A 70 -13.78 -0.93 2.56
N ASP A 71 -15.00 -0.76 2.08
CA ASP A 71 -16.19 -0.85 2.94
C ASP A 71 -16.30 -2.23 3.61
N GLY A 72 -16.34 -2.23 4.95
CA GLY A 72 -16.32 -3.45 5.76
C GLY A 72 -14.95 -4.11 5.98
N TYR A 73 -13.83 -3.49 5.52
CA TYR A 73 -12.48 -4.00 5.75
C TYR A 73 -11.49 -2.89 6.11
N ASP A 74 -11.08 -2.85 7.36
CA ASP A 74 -10.21 -1.80 7.92
C ASP A 74 -8.80 -2.29 8.34
N MET A 75 -8.43 -3.55 8.06
CA MET A 75 -7.09 -4.05 8.44
C MET A 75 -5.95 -3.27 7.77
N GLY A 76 -6.18 -2.65 6.62
CA GLY A 76 -5.23 -1.73 6.00
C GLY A 76 -4.83 -0.55 6.89
N LEU A 77 -5.66 -0.13 7.85
CA LEU A 77 -5.30 0.88 8.85
C LEU A 77 -4.13 0.42 9.72
N LYS A 78 -4.02 -0.87 10.06
CA LYS A 78 -2.87 -1.41 10.82
C LYS A 78 -1.56 -1.30 10.03
N VAL A 79 -1.63 -1.43 8.70
CA VAL A 79 -0.48 -1.20 7.82
C VAL A 79 -0.13 0.29 7.81
N MET A 80 -1.12 1.18 7.73
CA MET A 80 -0.93 2.63 7.78
C MET A 80 -0.34 3.08 9.13
N GLU A 81 -0.80 2.51 10.25
CA GLU A 81 -0.20 2.72 11.57
C GLU A 81 1.28 2.30 11.59
N GLY A 82 1.63 1.17 10.96
CA GLY A 82 3.01 0.74 10.80
C GLY A 82 3.88 1.74 10.01
N TYR A 83 3.33 2.40 8.99
CA TYR A 83 4.04 3.44 8.24
C TYR A 83 4.37 4.69 9.09
N LEU A 84 3.64 4.94 10.19
CA LEU A 84 3.96 6.04 11.09
C LEU A 84 5.33 5.88 11.76
N ALA A 85 5.81 4.65 11.96
CA ALA A 85 7.17 4.41 12.46
C ALA A 85 8.22 4.91 11.45
N ALA A 86 8.06 4.58 10.16
CA ALA A 86 8.93 5.08 9.11
C ALA A 86 8.84 6.62 8.98
N ALA A 87 7.66 7.20 9.18
CA ALA A 87 7.48 8.65 9.18
C ALA A 87 8.23 9.31 10.36
N ALA A 88 8.12 8.73 11.56
CA ALA A 88 8.83 9.22 12.74
C ALA A 88 10.36 9.22 12.50
N GLU A 89 10.92 8.07 12.10
CA GLU A 89 12.34 7.94 11.80
C GLU A 89 12.80 8.97 10.75
N ALA A 90 12.09 9.06 9.61
CA ALA A 90 12.46 9.96 8.52
C ALA A 90 12.44 11.44 8.93
N TYR A 91 11.48 11.84 9.78
CA TYR A 91 11.32 13.25 10.14
C TYR A 91 12.14 13.64 11.38
N GLU A 92 12.42 12.70 12.29
CA GLU A 92 13.35 12.90 13.42
C GLU A 92 14.79 13.08 12.92
N ASP A 93 15.18 12.34 11.87
CA ASP A 93 16.51 12.48 11.24
C ASP A 93 16.63 13.70 10.33
N CYS A 94 15.54 14.42 10.06
CA CYS A 94 15.55 15.57 9.18
C CYS A 94 16.09 16.80 9.94
N PRO A 95 17.26 17.38 9.55
CA PRO A 95 17.92 18.41 10.33
C PRO A 95 17.17 19.75 10.34
N ASN A 96 16.27 19.96 9.38
CA ASN A 96 15.49 21.18 9.21
C ASN A 96 14.06 20.84 8.79
N ILE A 97 13.11 21.72 9.10
CA ILE A 97 11.74 21.61 8.58
C ILE A 97 11.77 21.71 7.06
N PRO A 98 11.34 20.69 6.32
CA PRO A 98 11.33 20.73 4.86
C PRO A 98 10.27 21.73 4.35
N SER A 99 10.59 22.44 3.27
CA SER A 99 9.61 23.32 2.61
C SER A 99 8.57 22.52 1.82
N HIS A 100 8.97 21.37 1.26
CA HIS A 100 8.15 20.51 0.42
C HIS A 100 8.43 19.04 0.75
N ILE A 101 7.38 18.22 0.81
CA ILE A 101 7.46 16.77 0.99
C ILE A 101 6.76 16.12 -0.19
N PHE A 102 7.50 15.39 -1.03
CA PHE A 102 6.97 14.66 -2.16
C PHE A 102 6.70 13.20 -1.75
N LEU A 103 5.47 12.76 -1.88
CA LEU A 103 5.03 11.43 -1.45
C LEU A 103 4.51 10.64 -2.64
N GLN A 104 5.16 9.54 -2.96
CA GLN A 104 4.66 8.61 -3.97
C GLN A 104 3.34 7.97 -3.50
N CYS A 105 2.43 7.80 -4.43
CA CYS A 105 1.10 7.32 -4.13
C CYS A 105 0.64 6.28 -5.15
N GLY A 106 0.35 5.08 -4.66
CA GLY A 106 -0.46 4.07 -5.34
C GLY A 106 -1.89 4.14 -4.79
N VAL A 107 -2.23 3.25 -3.85
CA VAL A 107 -3.54 3.25 -3.17
C VAL A 107 -3.69 4.36 -2.11
N GLY A 108 -2.62 5.03 -1.73
CA GLY A 108 -2.63 6.19 -0.83
C GLY A 108 -2.17 5.96 0.60
N GLY A 109 -2.21 4.74 1.13
CA GLY A 109 -1.98 4.46 2.55
C GLY A 109 -0.62 4.97 3.08
N PHE A 110 0.47 4.76 2.34
CA PHE A 110 1.79 5.27 2.71
C PHE A 110 1.80 6.81 2.71
N ALA A 111 1.33 7.43 1.63
CA ALA A 111 1.31 8.87 1.49
C ALA A 111 0.48 9.55 2.59
N ALA A 112 -0.70 9.00 2.91
CA ALA A 112 -1.56 9.49 3.97
C ALA A 112 -0.87 9.42 5.34
N SER A 113 -0.19 8.31 5.67
CA SER A 113 0.51 8.14 6.94
C SER A 113 1.67 9.13 7.10
N MET A 114 2.50 9.28 6.05
CA MET A 114 3.60 10.24 6.03
C MET A 114 3.09 11.67 6.15
N ALA A 115 2.03 12.02 5.43
CA ALA A 115 1.40 13.34 5.48
C ALA A 115 0.81 13.63 6.86
N ALA A 116 0.08 12.69 7.46
CA ALA A 116 -0.51 12.85 8.78
C ALA A 116 0.55 13.10 9.86
N TYR A 117 1.65 12.33 9.83
CA TYR A 117 2.74 12.55 10.78
C TYR A 117 3.46 13.88 10.55
N ALA A 118 3.72 14.27 9.28
CA ALA A 118 4.28 15.58 8.96
C ALA A 118 3.39 16.72 9.48
N ARG A 119 2.08 16.61 9.33
CA ARG A 119 1.11 17.59 9.88
C ARG A 119 1.14 17.63 11.40
N LYS A 120 1.32 16.49 12.05
CA LYS A 120 1.44 16.41 13.52
C LYS A 120 2.64 17.17 14.05
N ILE A 121 3.81 17.06 13.41
CA ILE A 121 5.07 17.62 13.93
C ILE A 121 5.44 18.98 13.35
N TYR A 122 5.11 19.24 12.09
CA TYR A 122 5.46 20.48 11.38
C TYR A 122 4.26 21.41 11.12
N GLY A 123 3.04 20.97 11.47
CA GLY A 123 1.83 21.74 11.16
C GLY A 123 1.68 21.93 9.64
N ASN A 124 1.41 23.15 9.23
CA ASN A 124 1.22 23.53 7.82
C ASN A 124 2.51 24.07 7.16
N ALA A 125 3.65 24.04 7.83
CA ALA A 125 4.89 24.59 7.29
C ALA A 125 5.31 23.92 5.96
N PRO A 126 5.38 22.57 5.82
CA PRO A 126 5.70 21.96 4.54
C PRO A 126 4.49 21.89 3.61
N LYS A 127 4.73 22.10 2.32
CA LYS A 127 3.78 21.71 1.28
C LYS A 127 3.90 20.21 1.03
N ILE A 128 2.80 19.48 1.13
CA ILE A 128 2.74 18.05 0.82
C ILE A 128 2.29 17.90 -0.62
N ILE A 129 3.07 17.17 -1.41
CA ILE A 129 2.85 16.97 -2.83
C ILE A 129 2.71 15.46 -3.07
N ILE A 130 1.53 15.04 -3.48
CA ILE A 130 1.25 13.66 -3.86
C ILE A 130 1.68 13.45 -5.31
N VAL A 131 2.44 12.36 -5.53
CA VAL A 131 2.98 12.00 -6.83
C VAL A 131 2.35 10.68 -7.27
N GLU A 132 1.57 10.72 -8.34
CA GLU A 132 0.86 9.59 -8.94
C GLU A 132 1.26 9.43 -10.41
N PRO A 133 1.16 8.20 -10.97
CA PRO A 133 1.26 7.99 -12.40
C PRO A 133 0.09 8.66 -13.14
N THR A 134 0.35 9.29 -14.25
CA THR A 134 -0.70 9.90 -15.10
C THR A 134 -1.72 8.89 -15.62
N LYS A 135 -1.34 7.61 -15.68
CA LYS A 135 -2.22 6.49 -16.09
C LYS A 135 -3.01 5.88 -14.93
N ALA A 136 -2.75 6.32 -13.69
CA ALA A 136 -3.46 5.86 -12.48
C ALA A 136 -3.63 7.02 -11.48
N PRO A 137 -4.32 8.12 -11.84
CA PRO A 137 -4.45 9.33 -11.02
C PRO A 137 -5.59 9.19 -9.99
N VAL A 138 -5.57 8.13 -9.19
CA VAL A 138 -6.72 7.75 -8.33
C VAL A 138 -6.98 8.75 -7.21
N VAL A 139 -5.93 9.32 -6.62
CA VAL A 139 -6.11 10.26 -5.49
C VAL A 139 -6.58 11.61 -5.99
N ILE A 140 -6.00 12.16 -7.05
CA ILE A 140 -6.42 13.45 -7.58
C ILE A 140 -7.86 13.41 -8.10
N GLU A 141 -8.26 12.32 -8.78
CA GLU A 141 -9.62 12.18 -9.27
C GLU A 141 -10.62 11.96 -8.10
N SER A 142 -10.20 11.25 -7.05
CA SER A 142 -11.02 11.09 -5.85
C SER A 142 -11.20 12.43 -5.09
N ILE A 143 -10.15 13.22 -4.98
CA ILE A 143 -10.23 14.57 -4.39
C ILE A 143 -11.17 15.47 -5.19
N LYS A 144 -11.08 15.47 -6.53
CA LYS A 144 -11.97 16.24 -7.40
C LYS A 144 -13.44 15.81 -7.26
N ALA A 145 -13.67 14.51 -7.11
CA ALA A 145 -15.00 13.93 -6.96
C ALA A 145 -15.58 14.07 -5.54
N GLY A 146 -14.76 14.39 -4.54
CA GLY A 146 -15.15 14.42 -3.11
C GLY A 146 -15.48 13.04 -2.54
N LYS A 147 -15.06 11.97 -3.19
CA LYS A 147 -15.26 10.57 -2.77
C LYS A 147 -14.23 9.66 -3.44
N ALA A 148 -14.02 8.47 -2.90
CA ALA A 148 -13.22 7.44 -3.56
C ALA A 148 -13.81 7.10 -4.94
N VAL A 149 -12.98 7.13 -5.99
CA VAL A 149 -13.35 6.76 -7.36
C VAL A 149 -12.32 5.80 -7.94
N GLU A 150 -12.80 4.89 -8.79
CA GLU A 150 -11.93 4.05 -9.60
C GLU A 150 -11.60 4.76 -10.91
N VAL A 151 -10.38 4.56 -11.40
CA VAL A 151 -9.94 5.07 -12.69
C VAL A 151 -9.71 3.94 -13.66
N VAL A 152 -10.02 4.17 -14.94
CA VAL A 152 -9.73 3.25 -16.04
C VAL A 152 -8.58 3.84 -16.85
N GLY A 153 -7.62 3.02 -17.21
CA GLY A 153 -6.50 3.45 -18.03
C GLY A 153 -5.51 2.33 -18.31
N ASP A 154 -4.58 2.61 -19.21
CA ASP A 154 -3.48 1.69 -19.54
C ASP A 154 -2.56 1.42 -18.35
N VAL A 155 -1.75 0.38 -18.49
CA VAL A 155 -0.71 0.05 -17.52
C VAL A 155 0.36 1.14 -17.51
N SER A 156 0.75 1.57 -16.31
CA SER A 156 1.84 2.52 -16.10
C SER A 156 3.20 1.81 -16.01
N ASN A 157 4.25 2.47 -16.46
CA ASN A 157 5.63 2.04 -16.21
C ASN A 157 6.01 2.10 -14.72
N MET A 158 5.27 2.85 -13.92
CA MET A 158 5.40 2.89 -12.46
C MET A 158 4.59 1.78 -11.79
N GLY A 159 4.87 0.51 -12.12
CA GLY A 159 4.04 -0.64 -11.77
C GLY A 159 3.70 -0.82 -10.28
N ARG A 160 4.47 -0.22 -9.36
CA ARG A 160 4.17 -0.26 -7.92
C ARG A 160 3.19 0.83 -7.47
N LEU A 161 2.95 1.80 -8.33
CA LEU A 161 2.01 2.90 -8.12
C LEU A 161 0.80 2.78 -9.07
N ASP A 162 0.76 1.77 -9.94
CA ASP A 162 -0.31 1.55 -10.90
C ASP A 162 -1.51 0.89 -10.23
N CYS A 163 -2.22 1.67 -9.43
CA CYS A 163 -3.41 1.27 -8.70
C CYS A 163 -4.63 1.99 -9.29
N LYS A 164 -5.70 1.27 -9.55
CA LYS A 164 -6.90 1.81 -10.20
C LYS A 164 -7.99 2.24 -9.21
N ALA A 165 -7.85 1.84 -7.94
CA ALA A 165 -8.73 2.25 -6.86
C ALA A 165 -7.92 2.72 -5.65
N PRO A 166 -8.35 3.77 -4.93
CA PRO A 166 -7.66 4.23 -3.74
C PRO A 166 -8.08 3.41 -2.51
N SER A 167 -7.25 3.43 -1.48
CA SER A 167 -7.65 3.00 -0.15
C SER A 167 -8.63 4.02 0.43
N THR A 168 -9.81 3.59 0.88
CA THR A 168 -10.88 4.51 1.33
C THR A 168 -10.50 5.33 2.55
N ARG A 169 -9.58 4.85 3.38
CA ARG A 169 -9.08 5.57 4.57
C ARG A 169 -7.85 6.44 4.29
N ALA A 170 -7.38 6.49 3.07
CA ALA A 170 -6.22 7.30 2.68
C ALA A 170 -6.60 8.66 2.07
N LEU A 171 -7.89 8.90 1.88
CA LEU A 171 -8.46 10.12 1.27
C LEU A 171 -8.91 11.14 2.32
#